data_2dde3e12a7752d6374d3a237329574a3
#
_entry.id   2dde3e12a7752d6374d3a237329574a3
#
_cell.length_a   1.000
_cell.length_b   1.000
_cell.length_c   1.000
_cell.angle_alpha   90.00
_cell.angle_beta   90.00
_cell.angle_gamma   90.00
#
_symmetry.space_group_name_H-M   'P 1'
#
loop_
_entity.id
_entity.type
_entity.pdbx_description
1 polymer ?
#
loop_
_entity_poly.entity_id
_entity_poly.type
_entity_poly.pdbx_seq_one_letter_code
_entity_poly.pdbx_strand_id
1 'polypeptide(L)'
;MNLPLGARLWIADAPKDTKGMILICPGGGYQWLSPREAPPVAPAFTAAGWAAAVVYYTIREKPGQPPLGTLPVRQLGEALQTMQQRFPALSALVCGFSAGGHLAASLGVHWRELGLPRPYVMILGYPVSTAGKYAHRGSIQNLAGSDDPGWYSLAFPPY
;
A
#
# COMPACT_ATOMS: atom_id res chain seq x y z
N MET A 1 -14.76 -5.50 2.50
CA MET A 1 -15.18 -6.09 1.19
C MET A 1 -14.00 -6.78 0.54
N ASN A 2 -14.22 -7.84 -0.21
CA ASN A 2 -13.16 -8.47 -1.00
C ASN A 2 -13.05 -7.80 -2.37
N LEU A 3 -11.84 -7.65 -2.87
CA LEU A 3 -11.55 -7.07 -4.18
C LEU A 3 -11.20 -8.19 -5.19
N PRO A 4 -11.44 -7.98 -6.50
CA PRO A 4 -11.20 -8.98 -7.54
C PRO A 4 -9.80 -9.59 -7.56
N LEU A 5 -8.75 -8.79 -7.32
CA LEU A 5 -7.36 -9.28 -7.23
C LEU A 5 -7.01 -9.96 -5.89
N GLY A 6 -8.00 -10.22 -5.03
CA GLY A 6 -7.83 -10.98 -3.79
C GLY A 6 -7.48 -10.15 -2.55
N ALA A 7 -7.26 -8.85 -2.67
CA ALA A 7 -7.12 -8.00 -1.48
C ALA A 7 -8.46 -7.82 -0.77
N ARG A 8 -8.38 -7.50 0.53
CA ARG A 8 -9.55 -7.14 1.33
C ARG A 8 -9.46 -5.66 1.74
N LEU A 9 -10.52 -4.92 1.50
CA LEU A 9 -10.66 -3.54 1.92
C LEU A 9 -11.57 -3.47 3.15
N TRP A 10 -11.07 -2.92 4.25
CA TRP A 10 -11.85 -2.53 5.42
C TRP A 10 -12.05 -1.02 5.37
N ILE A 11 -13.28 -0.56 5.47
CA ILE A 11 -13.63 0.86 5.37
C ILE A 11 -14.19 1.27 6.71
N ALA A 12 -13.60 2.32 7.31
CA ALA A 12 -14.13 2.96 8.50
C ALA A 12 -15.40 3.77 8.17
N ASP A 13 -16.21 4.03 9.17
CA ASP A 13 -17.36 4.93 9.01
C ASP A 13 -16.86 6.33 8.60
N ALA A 14 -17.31 6.78 7.43
CA ALA A 14 -16.88 8.06 6.89
C ALA A 14 -17.59 9.21 7.64
N PRO A 15 -16.86 10.32 7.93
CA PRO A 15 -17.49 11.53 8.44
C PRO A 15 -18.55 12.08 7.48
N LYS A 16 -19.58 12.75 8.03
CA LYS A 16 -20.68 13.32 7.22
C LYS A 16 -20.17 14.31 6.17
N ASP A 17 -19.23 15.17 6.56
CA ASP A 17 -18.60 16.18 5.67
C ASP A 17 -17.17 15.77 5.35
N THR A 18 -17.03 14.72 4.56
CA THR A 18 -15.73 14.12 4.22
C THR A 18 -14.92 15.02 3.28
N LYS A 19 -13.72 15.41 3.70
CA LYS A 19 -12.80 16.32 2.96
C LYS A 19 -12.01 15.62 1.86
N GLY A 20 -11.81 14.32 1.98
CA GLY A 20 -11.03 13.47 1.10
C GLY A 20 -11.03 12.04 1.60
N MET A 21 -10.30 11.17 0.93
CA MET A 21 -10.17 9.77 1.33
C MET A 21 -8.71 9.36 1.48
N ILE A 22 -8.45 8.39 2.36
CA ILE A 22 -7.13 7.85 2.59
C ILE A 22 -7.17 6.32 2.63
N LEU A 23 -6.25 5.71 1.89
CA LEU A 23 -5.98 4.28 1.94
C LEU A 23 -4.77 4.04 2.84
N ILE A 24 -4.91 3.15 3.81
CA ILE A 24 -3.88 2.80 4.79
C ILE A 24 -3.30 1.45 4.42
N CYS A 25 -1.98 1.38 4.22
CA CYS A 25 -1.23 0.19 3.90
C CYS A 25 -0.37 -0.21 5.11
N PRO A 26 -0.74 -1.23 5.89
CA PRO A 26 0.06 -1.70 7.02
C PRO A 26 1.43 -2.23 6.58
N GLY A 27 2.44 -2.14 7.45
CA GLY A 27 3.72 -2.80 7.27
C GLY A 27 3.69 -4.28 7.65
N GLY A 28 4.86 -4.89 7.73
CA GLY A 28 5.05 -6.29 8.10
C GLY A 28 5.93 -7.08 7.14
N GLY A 29 6.81 -6.39 6.40
CA GLY A 29 7.83 -7.01 5.55
C GLY A 29 7.28 -7.84 4.38
N TYR A 30 6.05 -7.60 3.95
CA TYR A 30 5.34 -8.45 2.98
C TYR A 30 5.15 -9.90 3.44
N GLN A 31 5.34 -10.17 4.72
CA GLN A 31 5.17 -11.49 5.33
C GLN A 31 3.95 -11.56 6.25
N TRP A 32 3.57 -10.46 6.84
CA TRP A 32 2.38 -10.29 7.68
C TRP A 32 1.86 -8.87 7.55
N LEU A 33 0.72 -8.57 8.15
CA LEU A 33 0.16 -7.22 8.18
C LEU A 33 0.06 -6.74 9.63
N SER A 34 0.73 -5.65 9.95
CA SER A 34 0.82 -5.09 11.30
C SER A 34 -0.57 -4.66 11.80
N PRO A 35 -1.12 -5.29 12.83
CA PRO A 35 -2.44 -4.92 13.34
C PRO A 35 -2.47 -3.52 13.96
N ARG A 36 -1.31 -3.00 14.40
CA ARG A 36 -1.18 -1.64 14.95
C ARG A 36 -1.24 -0.56 13.89
N GLU A 37 -0.87 -0.87 12.66
CA GLU A 37 -0.82 0.02 11.51
C GLU A 37 -2.04 -0.15 10.57
N ALA A 38 -3.03 -0.90 11.02
CA ALA A 38 -4.25 -1.24 10.32
C ALA A 38 -5.46 -0.43 10.89
N PRO A 39 -6.60 -1.03 11.27
CA PRO A 39 -7.75 -0.26 11.76
C PRO A 39 -7.46 0.78 12.86
N PRO A 40 -6.50 0.56 13.81
CA PRO A 40 -6.23 1.56 14.84
C PRO A 40 -5.72 2.92 14.33
N VAL A 41 -5.22 2.99 13.10
CA VAL A 41 -4.76 4.25 12.48
C VAL A 41 -5.93 5.06 11.91
N ALA A 42 -6.98 4.40 11.45
CA ALA A 42 -8.12 5.04 10.79
C ALA A 42 -8.82 6.13 11.64
N PRO A 43 -9.02 5.98 12.96
CA PRO A 43 -9.67 7.00 13.79
C PRO A 43 -8.98 8.36 13.75
N ALA A 44 -7.65 8.41 13.64
CA ALA A 44 -6.93 9.68 13.52
C ALA A 44 -7.32 10.44 12.24
N PHE A 45 -7.52 9.73 11.15
CA PHE A 45 -7.95 10.32 9.88
C PHE A 45 -9.44 10.66 9.87
N THR A 46 -10.30 9.79 10.40
CA THR A 46 -11.74 10.06 10.44
C THR A 46 -12.07 11.23 11.37
N ALA A 47 -11.37 11.35 12.51
CA ALA A 47 -11.48 12.51 13.39
C ALA A 47 -11.03 13.82 12.71
N ALA A 48 -10.10 13.75 11.77
CA ALA A 48 -9.66 14.88 10.96
C ALA A 48 -10.57 15.17 9.75
N GLY A 49 -11.64 14.41 9.56
CA GLY A 49 -12.62 14.60 8.49
C GLY A 49 -12.29 13.85 7.19
N TRP A 50 -11.54 12.75 7.24
CA TRP A 50 -11.20 11.94 6.07
C TRP A 50 -11.96 10.61 6.07
N ALA A 51 -12.41 10.15 4.92
CA ALA A 51 -12.83 8.76 4.75
C ALA A 51 -11.60 7.87 4.77
N ALA A 52 -11.53 6.89 5.66
CA ALA A 52 -10.38 6.03 5.82
C ALA A 52 -10.70 4.57 5.48
N ALA A 53 -9.77 3.91 4.78
CA ALA A 53 -9.85 2.49 4.50
C ALA A 53 -8.49 1.81 4.66
N VAL A 54 -8.48 0.57 5.15
CA VAL A 54 -7.29 -0.25 5.29
C VAL A 54 -7.26 -1.30 4.18
N VAL A 55 -6.13 -1.39 3.50
CA VAL A 55 -5.89 -2.37 2.44
C VAL A 55 -5.14 -3.57 3.01
N TYR A 56 -5.81 -4.71 3.10
CA TYR A 56 -5.20 -6.00 3.42
C TYR A 56 -4.76 -6.66 2.12
N TYR A 57 -3.57 -6.30 1.69
CA TYR A 57 -2.95 -6.81 0.47
C TYR A 57 -2.36 -8.20 0.69
N THR A 58 -2.07 -8.92 -0.40
CA THR A 58 -1.48 -10.26 -0.34
C THR A 58 -0.07 -10.21 0.25
N ILE A 59 0.21 -11.17 1.12
CA ILE A 59 1.49 -11.36 1.79
C ILE A 59 2.05 -12.75 1.51
N ARG A 60 3.35 -12.92 1.71
CA ARG A 60 4.04 -14.20 1.58
C ARG A 60 4.17 -14.86 2.97
N GLU A 61 3.14 -15.60 3.37
CA GLU A 61 3.04 -16.14 4.72
C GLU A 61 4.04 -17.26 5.03
N LYS A 62 4.42 -18.04 4.02
CA LYS A 62 5.23 -19.26 4.20
C LYS A 62 6.47 -19.26 3.31
N PRO A 63 7.60 -19.81 3.82
CA PRO A 63 8.74 -20.13 2.96
C PRO A 63 8.30 -21.06 1.80
N GLY A 64 8.89 -20.87 0.62
CA GLY A 64 8.55 -21.66 -0.57
C GLY A 64 7.38 -21.16 -1.41
N GLN A 65 6.57 -20.23 -0.91
CA GLN A 65 5.61 -19.53 -1.77
C GLN A 65 6.36 -18.67 -2.81
N PRO A 66 5.78 -18.49 -4.02
CA PRO A 66 6.38 -17.61 -5.01
C PRO A 66 6.46 -16.17 -4.49
N PRO A 67 7.42 -15.37 -5.01
CA PRO A 67 7.48 -13.94 -4.70
C PRO A 67 6.20 -13.24 -5.16
N LEU A 68 5.85 -12.16 -4.45
CA LEU A 68 4.57 -11.47 -4.69
C LEU A 68 4.56 -10.66 -5.99
N GLY A 69 5.73 -10.23 -6.45
CA GLY A 69 5.86 -9.46 -7.67
C GLY A 69 5.07 -8.14 -7.60
N THR A 70 4.41 -7.80 -8.69
CA THR A 70 3.57 -6.60 -8.78
C THR A 70 2.17 -6.77 -8.19
N LEU A 71 1.83 -7.94 -7.66
CA LEU A 71 0.49 -8.20 -7.16
C LEU A 71 0.04 -7.20 -6.07
N PRO A 72 0.84 -6.91 -5.01
CA PRO A 72 0.40 -5.97 -3.97
C PRO A 72 0.13 -4.56 -4.51
N VAL A 73 0.96 -4.04 -5.42
CA VAL A 73 0.76 -2.68 -5.98
C VAL A 73 -0.46 -2.63 -6.90
N ARG A 74 -0.77 -3.70 -7.63
CA ARG A 74 -2.00 -3.80 -8.41
C ARG A 74 -3.24 -3.87 -7.53
N GLN A 75 -3.17 -4.60 -6.41
CA GLN A 75 -4.23 -4.66 -5.41
C GLN A 75 -4.47 -3.29 -4.75
N LEU A 76 -3.41 -2.52 -4.47
CA LEU A 76 -3.54 -1.17 -3.95
C LEU A 76 -4.17 -0.23 -5.00
N GLY A 77 -3.79 -0.35 -6.26
CA GLY A 77 -4.40 0.38 -7.37
C GLY A 77 -5.90 0.08 -7.51
N GLU A 78 -6.28 -1.19 -7.41
CA GLU A 78 -7.68 -1.62 -7.41
C GLU A 78 -8.47 -1.04 -6.20
N ALA A 79 -7.87 -1.08 -5.01
CA ALA A 79 -8.46 -0.47 -3.81
C ALA A 79 -8.66 1.03 -3.99
N LEU A 80 -7.67 1.73 -4.58
CA LEU A 80 -7.75 3.15 -4.87
C LEU A 80 -8.89 3.45 -5.87
N GLN A 81 -8.99 2.68 -6.95
CA GLN A 81 -10.08 2.80 -7.91
C GLN A 81 -11.46 2.58 -7.27
N THR A 82 -11.57 1.58 -6.41
CA THR A 82 -12.82 1.28 -5.67
C THR A 82 -13.23 2.45 -4.78
N MET A 83 -12.27 3.06 -4.07
CA MET A 83 -12.56 4.23 -3.23
C MET A 83 -12.89 5.46 -4.07
N GLN A 84 -12.23 5.68 -5.20
CA GLN A 84 -12.56 6.78 -6.13
C GLN A 84 -13.97 6.64 -6.73
N GLN A 85 -14.41 5.41 -7.02
CA GLN A 85 -15.78 5.14 -7.48
C GLN A 85 -16.82 5.40 -6.37
N ARG A 86 -16.47 5.08 -5.12
CA ARG A 86 -17.35 5.32 -3.96
C ARG A 86 -17.43 6.80 -3.58
N PHE A 87 -16.37 7.55 -3.80
CA PHE A 87 -16.22 8.97 -3.46
C PHE A 87 -15.66 9.78 -4.64
N PRO A 88 -16.40 9.90 -5.74
CA PRO A 88 -15.85 10.39 -7.02
C PRO A 88 -15.37 11.84 -7.00
N ALA A 89 -15.86 12.67 -6.08
CA ALA A 89 -15.46 14.08 -5.95
C ALA A 89 -14.29 14.31 -5.00
N LEU A 90 -13.78 13.24 -4.35
CA LEU A 90 -12.77 13.38 -3.29
C LEU A 90 -11.37 13.02 -3.76
N SER A 91 -10.40 13.82 -3.33
CA SER A 91 -8.98 13.48 -3.51
C SER A 91 -8.60 12.25 -2.70
N ALA A 92 -7.83 11.36 -3.31
CA ALA A 92 -7.39 10.11 -2.72
C ALA A 92 -5.92 10.15 -2.30
N LEU A 93 -5.66 9.95 -1.01
CA LEU A 93 -4.34 9.82 -0.44
C LEU A 93 -4.03 8.36 -0.16
N VAL A 94 -2.75 8.01 -0.17
CA VAL A 94 -2.27 6.68 0.26
C VAL A 94 -1.27 6.89 1.39
N CYS A 95 -1.51 6.22 2.52
CA CYS A 95 -0.63 6.21 3.68
C CYS A 95 -0.07 4.80 3.87
N GLY A 96 1.25 4.66 4.00
CA GLY A 96 1.84 3.35 4.21
C GLY A 96 2.98 3.38 5.23
N PHE A 97 3.14 2.28 5.95
CA PHE A 97 4.15 2.11 6.99
C PHE A 97 5.11 0.98 6.62
N SER A 98 6.42 1.19 6.80
CA SER A 98 7.43 0.16 6.52
C SER A 98 7.27 -0.45 5.12
N ALA A 99 7.02 -1.76 4.98
CA ALA A 99 6.70 -2.41 3.71
C ALA A 99 5.43 -1.84 3.04
N GLY A 100 4.42 -1.45 3.81
CA GLY A 100 3.25 -0.72 3.31
C GLY A 100 3.61 0.68 2.78
N GLY A 101 4.62 1.32 3.37
CA GLY A 101 5.20 2.58 2.85
C GLY A 101 5.91 2.38 1.51
N HIS A 102 6.66 1.29 1.36
CA HIS A 102 7.21 0.88 0.06
C HIS A 102 6.10 0.64 -0.97
N LEU A 103 5.03 -0.06 -0.59
CA LEU A 103 3.88 -0.32 -1.45
C LEU A 103 3.19 0.98 -1.91
N ALA A 104 2.98 1.92 -1.00
CA ALA A 104 2.42 3.24 -1.30
C ALA A 104 3.31 4.03 -2.28
N ALA A 105 4.62 4.03 -2.04
CA ALA A 105 5.61 4.66 -2.92
C ALA A 105 5.64 4.01 -4.30
N SER A 106 5.60 2.66 -4.36
CA SER A 106 5.55 1.91 -5.63
C SER A 106 4.34 2.30 -6.48
N LEU A 107 3.16 2.46 -5.88
CA LEU A 107 2.00 2.97 -6.62
C LEU A 107 2.25 4.40 -7.12
N GLY A 108 2.76 5.29 -6.28
CA GLY A 108 3.00 6.68 -6.66
C GLY A 108 4.02 6.88 -7.77
N VAL A 109 5.00 5.98 -7.87
CA VAL A 109 6.05 6.02 -8.92
C VAL A 109 5.59 5.33 -10.20
N HIS A 110 4.98 4.14 -10.09
CA HIS A 110 4.70 3.25 -11.23
C HIS A 110 3.25 3.24 -11.69
N TRP A 111 2.36 4.08 -11.15
CA TRP A 111 0.94 4.08 -11.51
C TRP A 111 0.71 4.17 -13.02
N ARG A 112 1.50 5.00 -13.73
CA ARG A 112 1.36 5.21 -15.18
C ARG A 112 1.79 3.97 -15.96
N GLU A 113 2.97 3.42 -15.63
CA GLU A 113 3.52 2.23 -16.28
C GLU A 113 2.63 1.00 -16.08
N LEU A 114 2.06 0.85 -14.91
CA LEU A 114 1.18 -0.27 -14.57
C LEU A 114 -0.28 -0.07 -14.97
N GLY A 115 -0.64 1.10 -15.52
CA GLY A 115 -2.02 1.44 -15.88
C GLY A 115 -2.94 1.56 -14.67
N LEU A 116 -2.42 2.00 -13.52
CA LEU A 116 -3.14 2.11 -12.27
C LEU A 116 -3.60 3.56 -12.00
N PRO A 117 -4.60 3.79 -11.14
CA PRO A 117 -5.01 5.13 -10.76
C PRO A 117 -3.89 5.83 -9.97
N ARG A 118 -3.75 7.14 -10.23
CA ARG A 118 -2.76 7.98 -9.56
C ARG A 118 -3.25 8.37 -8.16
N PRO A 119 -2.47 8.14 -7.09
CA PRO A 119 -2.75 8.75 -5.79
C PRO A 119 -2.45 10.26 -5.86
N TYR A 120 -3.25 11.06 -5.15
CA TYR A 120 -3.05 12.51 -5.08
C TYR A 120 -1.83 12.89 -4.24
N VAL A 121 -1.67 12.23 -3.08
CA VAL A 121 -0.54 12.37 -2.16
C VAL A 121 -0.20 11.02 -1.57
N MET A 122 1.08 10.81 -1.28
CA MET A 122 1.58 9.67 -0.49
C MET A 122 2.10 10.17 0.86
N ILE A 123 1.71 9.48 1.94
CA ILE A 123 2.23 9.65 3.29
C ILE A 123 3.02 8.40 3.63
N LEU A 124 4.33 8.56 3.83
CA LEU A 124 5.25 7.44 4.00
C LEU A 124 5.81 7.44 5.43
N GLY A 125 5.35 6.52 6.26
CA GLY A 125 5.87 6.26 7.60
C GLY A 125 7.02 5.25 7.54
N TYR A 126 8.26 5.66 7.85
CA TYR A 126 9.47 4.81 7.88
C TYR A 126 9.49 3.74 6.76
N PRO A 127 9.33 4.13 5.48
CA PRO A 127 9.19 3.18 4.40
C PRO A 127 10.47 2.37 4.20
N VAL A 128 10.32 1.12 3.77
CA VAL A 128 11.44 0.37 3.21
C VAL A 128 11.76 1.00 1.85
N SER A 129 12.86 1.73 1.73
CA SER A 129 13.15 2.60 0.58
C SER A 129 14.39 2.23 -0.21
N THR A 130 15.15 1.23 0.25
CA THR A 130 16.42 0.87 -0.40
C THR A 130 16.56 -0.64 -0.56
N ALA A 131 17.18 -1.05 -1.67
CA ALA A 131 17.63 -2.41 -1.94
C ALA A 131 19.14 -2.62 -1.67
N GLY A 132 19.86 -1.57 -1.28
CA GLY A 132 21.30 -1.61 -1.05
C GLY A 132 21.72 -2.18 0.30
N LYS A 133 22.88 -1.78 0.77
CA LYS A 133 23.52 -2.26 2.00
C LYS A 133 22.63 -2.20 3.25
N TYR A 134 21.75 -1.21 3.34
CA TYR A 134 20.86 -0.97 4.48
C TYR A 134 19.43 -1.48 4.25
N ALA A 135 19.22 -2.29 3.23
CA ALA A 135 17.91 -2.82 2.88
C ALA A 135 17.35 -3.78 3.94
N HIS A 136 16.04 -3.78 4.10
CA HIS A 136 15.33 -4.83 4.82
C HIS A 136 15.19 -6.06 3.92
N ARG A 137 16.17 -6.96 3.95
CA ARG A 137 16.28 -8.11 3.05
C ARG A 137 15.06 -9.00 3.01
N GLY A 138 14.41 -9.25 4.16
CA GLY A 138 13.18 -10.04 4.22
C GLY A 138 12.06 -9.46 3.35
N SER A 139 11.88 -8.14 3.35
CA SER A 139 10.89 -7.49 2.48
C SER A 139 11.22 -7.68 1.00
N ILE A 140 12.52 -7.57 0.62
CA ILE A 140 12.95 -7.77 -0.76
C ILE A 140 12.69 -9.20 -1.20
N GLN A 141 13.09 -10.19 -0.41
CA GLN A 141 12.88 -11.60 -0.72
C GLN A 141 11.40 -11.97 -0.84
N ASN A 142 10.54 -11.42 0.02
CA ASN A 142 9.11 -11.69 -0.04
C ASN A 142 8.46 -11.07 -1.27
N LEU A 143 8.89 -9.87 -1.67
CA LEU A 143 8.34 -9.17 -2.81
C LEU A 143 8.98 -9.64 -4.13
N ALA A 144 10.30 -9.66 -4.22
CA ALA A 144 11.05 -9.91 -5.45
C ALA A 144 11.58 -11.35 -5.60
N GLY A 145 11.68 -12.12 -4.51
CA GLY A 145 12.17 -13.51 -4.51
C GLY A 145 13.67 -13.66 -4.55
N SER A 146 14.42 -12.60 -4.68
CA SER A 146 15.88 -12.59 -4.71
C SER A 146 16.40 -11.31 -4.06
N ASP A 147 17.70 -11.29 -3.75
CA ASP A 147 18.39 -10.06 -3.33
C ASP A 147 18.68 -9.12 -4.52
N ASP A 148 18.04 -9.33 -5.67
CA ASP A 148 18.26 -8.52 -6.87
C ASP A 148 17.73 -7.08 -6.67
N PRO A 149 18.63 -6.09 -6.57
CA PRO A 149 18.27 -4.70 -6.44
C PRO A 149 17.42 -4.17 -7.60
N GLY A 150 17.58 -4.77 -8.81
CA GLY A 150 16.93 -4.32 -10.03
C GLY A 150 15.41 -4.38 -9.94
N TRP A 151 14.84 -5.42 -9.38
CA TRP A 151 13.39 -5.55 -9.26
C TRP A 151 12.80 -4.66 -8.16
N TYR A 152 13.51 -4.55 -7.03
CA TYR A 152 13.09 -3.71 -5.91
C TYR A 152 13.28 -2.22 -6.20
N SER A 153 14.27 -1.88 -7.03
CA SER A 153 14.54 -0.52 -7.49
C SER A 153 13.45 0.03 -8.42
N LEU A 154 12.50 -0.80 -8.88
CA LEU A 154 11.30 -0.32 -9.56
C LEU A 154 10.47 0.62 -8.68
N ALA A 155 10.56 0.51 -7.36
CA ALA A 155 9.89 1.44 -6.44
C ALA A 155 10.69 2.74 -6.22
N PHE A 156 12.01 2.67 -6.33
CA PHE A 156 12.92 3.80 -6.15
C PHE A 156 14.05 3.65 -7.18
N PRO A 157 13.96 4.30 -8.34
CA PRO A 157 15.00 4.24 -9.35
C PRO A 157 16.35 4.61 -8.73
N PRO A 158 17.45 3.99 -9.14
CA PRO A 158 18.76 4.37 -8.67
C PRO A 158 19.01 5.84 -9.01
N TYR A 159 19.39 6.61 -8.02
CA TYR A 159 19.85 7.99 -8.20
C TYR A 159 21.23 7.99 -8.84
#